data_1869ab6d4e61fea51735bcf19d9a2ddd
#
_entry.id   1869ab6d4e61fea51735bcf19d9a2ddd
#
_cell.length_a   1.000
_cell.length_b   1.000
_cell.length_c   1.000
_cell.angle_alpha   90.00
_cell.angle_beta   90.00
_cell.angle_gamma   90.00
#
_symmetry.space_group_name_H-M   'P 1'
#
loop_
_entity.id
_entity.type
_entity.pdbx_description
1 polymer ?
#
loop_
_entity_poly.entity_id
_entity_poly.type
_entity_poly.pdbx_seq_one_letter_code
_entity_poly.pdbx_strand_id
1 'polypeptide(L)'
;MENIKKQIKEMTVIAENIFGNTKLLSDIHSISNLLKNAFLKKRKVLFCGNGGSAAQAQHLAAELSGKFKLDRRALPAEACHLNTSFLTAVSNDYQFEKAYERYIQAFGCEGDILIGLSTSGNSENIIRAFQAAQEIKITTVGFTGNSGGKLKNYSDFLVGIPSENVARIQEMHLLIGHIICERVEYELFGK
;
A
#
# COMPACT_ATOMS: atom_id res chain seq x y z
N MET A 1 -27.20 19.75 -2.05
CA MET A 1 -27.64 18.52 -1.37
C MET A 1 -27.57 17.32 -2.30
N GLU A 2 -28.17 17.33 -3.47
CA GLU A 2 -28.19 16.25 -4.46
C GLU A 2 -26.77 15.77 -4.84
N ASN A 3 -25.83 16.68 -5.12
CA ASN A 3 -24.46 16.35 -5.49
C ASN A 3 -23.73 15.61 -4.35
N ILE A 4 -23.94 16.00 -3.07
CA ILE A 4 -23.36 15.33 -1.90
C ILE A 4 -23.88 13.90 -1.82
N LYS A 5 -25.20 13.70 -1.94
CA LYS A 5 -25.83 12.38 -1.92
C LYS A 5 -25.27 11.47 -3.05
N LYS A 6 -25.07 12.05 -4.26
CA LYS A 6 -24.51 11.33 -5.40
C LYS A 6 -23.10 10.79 -5.10
N GLN A 7 -22.22 11.61 -4.51
CA GLN A 7 -20.85 11.21 -4.17
C GLN A 7 -20.82 10.11 -3.09
N ILE A 8 -21.66 10.23 -2.06
CA ILE A 8 -21.79 9.20 -1.02
C ILE A 8 -22.33 7.90 -1.63
N LYS A 9 -23.34 7.99 -2.51
CA LYS A 9 -23.90 6.82 -3.20
C LYS A 9 -22.86 6.13 -4.09
N GLU A 10 -22.02 6.89 -4.79
CA GLU A 10 -20.92 6.34 -5.60
C GLU A 10 -19.97 5.50 -4.73
N MET A 11 -19.55 6.03 -3.58
CA MET A 11 -18.71 5.30 -2.64
C MET A 11 -19.38 4.01 -2.13
N THR A 12 -20.68 4.08 -1.78
CA THR A 12 -21.44 2.92 -1.33
C THR A 12 -21.48 1.81 -2.39
N VAL A 13 -21.74 2.16 -3.64
CA VAL A 13 -21.77 1.19 -4.76
C VAL A 13 -20.40 0.53 -4.96
N ILE A 14 -19.31 1.27 -4.85
CA ILE A 14 -17.97 0.69 -4.95
C ILE A 14 -17.71 -0.27 -3.78
N ALA A 15 -18.09 0.09 -2.57
CA ALA A 15 -17.97 -0.78 -1.40
C ALA A 15 -18.81 -2.07 -1.55
N GLU A 16 -20.03 -1.98 -2.08
CA GLU A 16 -20.88 -3.14 -2.40
C GLU A 16 -20.22 -4.05 -3.46
N ASN A 17 -19.61 -3.48 -4.50
CA ASN A 17 -18.86 -4.24 -5.50
C ASN A 17 -17.63 -4.96 -4.92
N ILE A 18 -16.91 -4.32 -4.00
CA ILE A 18 -15.79 -4.94 -3.27
C ILE A 18 -16.31 -6.08 -2.41
N PHE A 19 -17.39 -5.85 -1.66
CA PHE A 19 -18.01 -6.87 -0.80
C PHE A 19 -18.45 -8.11 -1.59
N GLY A 20 -18.98 -7.95 -2.80
CA GLY A 20 -19.37 -9.05 -3.69
C GLY A 20 -18.20 -9.74 -4.44
N ASN A 21 -16.99 -9.19 -4.38
CA ASN A 21 -15.84 -9.71 -5.12
C ASN A 21 -15.04 -10.72 -4.27
N THR A 22 -15.41 -11.99 -4.34
CA THR A 22 -14.77 -13.08 -3.59
C THR A 22 -13.27 -13.21 -3.85
N LYS A 23 -12.83 -12.94 -5.10
CA LYS A 23 -11.40 -12.97 -5.43
C LYS A 23 -10.64 -11.87 -4.69
N LEU A 24 -11.12 -10.63 -4.74
CA LEU A 24 -10.48 -9.51 -4.05
C LEU A 24 -10.45 -9.72 -2.54
N LEU A 25 -11.53 -10.26 -1.94
CA LEU A 25 -11.57 -10.60 -0.53
C LEU A 25 -10.54 -11.68 -0.16
N SER A 26 -10.36 -12.69 -1.03
CA SER A 26 -9.34 -13.71 -0.87
C SER A 26 -7.93 -13.14 -0.99
N ASP A 27 -7.70 -12.21 -1.92
CA ASP A 27 -6.41 -11.53 -2.09
C ASP A 27 -6.08 -10.68 -0.84
N ILE A 28 -7.05 -9.93 -0.29
CA ILE A 28 -6.90 -9.16 0.96
C ILE A 28 -6.54 -10.09 2.15
N HIS A 29 -7.21 -11.25 2.24
CA HIS A 29 -6.89 -12.26 3.25
C HIS A 29 -5.44 -12.78 3.09
N SER A 30 -5.04 -13.10 1.86
CA SER A 30 -3.68 -13.57 1.54
C SER A 30 -2.61 -12.52 1.86
N ILE A 31 -2.86 -11.25 1.53
CA ILE A 31 -1.98 -10.12 1.87
C ILE A 31 -1.85 -9.98 3.40
N SER A 32 -2.95 -10.09 4.14
CA SER A 32 -2.90 -10.04 5.62
C SER A 32 -2.01 -11.15 6.20
N ASN A 33 -2.14 -12.38 5.69
CA ASN A 33 -1.29 -13.51 6.07
C ASN A 33 0.17 -13.30 5.67
N LEU A 34 0.43 -12.70 4.51
CA LEU A 34 1.77 -12.36 4.05
C LEU A 34 2.45 -11.39 5.02
N LEU A 35 1.78 -10.29 5.39
CA LEU A 35 2.31 -9.31 6.35
C LEU A 35 2.56 -9.94 7.72
N LYS A 36 1.60 -10.71 8.24
CA LYS A 36 1.76 -11.46 9.50
C LYS A 36 3.03 -12.31 9.47
N ASN A 37 3.22 -13.11 8.43
CA ASN A 37 4.36 -14.02 8.30
C ASN A 37 5.70 -13.26 8.16
N ALA A 38 5.72 -12.11 7.50
CA ALA A 38 6.88 -11.24 7.42
C ALA A 38 7.26 -10.72 8.82
N PHE A 39 6.31 -10.23 9.61
CA PHE A 39 6.56 -9.77 10.98
C PHE A 39 7.02 -10.87 11.93
N LEU A 40 6.50 -12.10 11.80
CA LEU A 40 7.00 -13.27 12.55
C LEU A 40 8.47 -13.58 12.22
N LYS A 41 8.88 -13.35 10.98
CA LYS A 41 10.26 -13.52 10.49
C LYS A 41 11.12 -12.26 10.71
N LYS A 42 10.66 -11.28 11.49
CA LYS A 42 11.35 -10.00 11.76
C LYS A 42 11.66 -9.20 10.49
N ARG A 43 10.82 -9.33 9.46
CA ARG A 43 10.86 -8.52 8.24
C ARG A 43 9.99 -7.29 8.41
N LYS A 44 10.19 -6.29 7.55
CA LYS A 44 9.46 -5.04 7.57
C LYS A 44 8.51 -4.90 6.39
N VAL A 45 7.58 -3.97 6.53
CA VAL A 45 6.68 -3.54 5.45
C VAL A 45 7.01 -2.11 5.08
N LEU A 46 7.32 -1.88 3.82
CA LEU A 46 7.61 -0.57 3.25
C LEU A 46 6.41 -0.09 2.43
N PHE A 47 6.09 1.18 2.54
CA PHE A 47 4.97 1.79 1.82
C PHE A 47 5.46 2.93 0.94
N CYS A 48 4.94 3.04 -0.29
CA CYS A 48 5.20 4.18 -1.17
C CYS A 48 3.92 4.64 -1.88
N GLY A 49 3.89 5.92 -2.24
CA GLY A 49 2.76 6.55 -2.92
C GLY A 49 3.10 8.00 -3.26
N ASN A 50 2.25 8.66 -4.04
CA ASN A 50 2.40 10.07 -4.40
C ASN A 50 1.20 10.88 -3.92
N GLY A 51 1.40 12.14 -3.51
CA GLY A 51 0.33 13.04 -3.08
C GLY A 51 -0.56 12.44 -1.98
N GLY A 52 -1.88 12.31 -2.23
CA GLY A 52 -2.81 11.70 -1.30
C GLY A 52 -2.49 10.23 -0.99
N SER A 53 -1.97 9.49 -1.98
CA SER A 53 -1.51 8.11 -1.77
C SER A 53 -0.22 8.04 -0.93
N ALA A 54 0.65 9.08 -0.95
CA ALA A 54 1.78 9.16 -0.01
C ALA A 54 1.29 9.38 1.42
N ALA A 55 0.30 10.26 1.62
CA ALA A 55 -0.32 10.45 2.93
C ALA A 55 -0.94 9.15 3.47
N GLN A 56 -1.59 8.36 2.62
CA GLN A 56 -2.14 7.05 2.98
C GLN A 56 -1.04 6.03 3.30
N ALA A 57 0.04 6.00 2.52
CA ALA A 57 1.21 5.15 2.78
C ALA A 57 1.81 5.44 4.17
N GLN A 58 1.98 6.71 4.50
CA GLN A 58 2.45 7.14 5.81
C GLN A 58 1.47 6.76 6.94
N HIS A 59 0.18 6.96 6.72
CA HIS A 59 -0.87 6.61 7.67
C HIS A 59 -0.86 5.10 7.98
N LEU A 60 -0.91 4.24 6.96
CA LEU A 60 -0.91 2.79 7.15
C LEU A 60 0.40 2.27 7.78
N ALA A 61 1.55 2.87 7.46
CA ALA A 61 2.80 2.56 8.14
C ALA A 61 2.72 2.90 9.63
N ALA A 62 2.09 4.03 10.00
CA ALA A 62 1.91 4.44 11.38
C ALA A 62 0.95 3.52 12.16
N GLU A 63 -0.10 2.99 11.52
CA GLU A 63 -1.01 2.01 12.14
C GLU A 63 -0.29 0.73 12.55
N LEU A 64 0.70 0.31 11.78
CA LEU A 64 1.52 -0.87 12.08
C LEU A 64 2.67 -0.56 13.06
N SER A 65 3.40 0.52 12.85
CA SER A 65 4.57 0.88 13.66
C SER A 65 4.23 1.52 15.00
N GLY A 66 3.08 2.18 15.12
CA GLY A 66 2.49 2.62 16.38
C GLY A 66 1.62 1.53 16.97
N LYS A 67 0.31 1.77 16.99
CA LYS A 67 -0.74 0.79 17.30
C LYS A 67 -1.99 1.11 16.50
N PHE A 68 -2.80 0.10 16.18
CA PHE A 68 -4.10 0.31 15.56
C PHE A 68 -5.21 0.27 16.63
N LYS A 69 -5.63 -0.90 17.05
CA LYS A 69 -6.68 -1.08 18.09
C LYS A 69 -6.15 -1.65 19.40
N LEU A 70 -5.17 -2.53 19.34
CA LEU A 70 -4.62 -3.21 20.53
C LEU A 70 -3.37 -2.50 21.04
N ASP A 71 -3.20 -2.47 22.35
CA ASP A 71 -1.92 -2.10 22.95
C ASP A 71 -0.95 -3.27 22.84
N ARG A 72 0.05 -3.11 21.96
CA ARG A 72 0.97 -4.17 21.56
C ARG A 72 2.34 -3.60 21.17
N ARG A 73 3.33 -4.46 21.01
CA ARG A 73 4.65 -4.04 20.51
C ARG A 73 4.55 -3.45 19.11
N ALA A 74 5.43 -2.51 18.80
CA ALA A 74 5.58 -1.96 17.46
C ALA A 74 5.90 -3.04 16.42
N LEU A 75 5.36 -2.87 15.20
CA LEU A 75 5.68 -3.70 14.04
C LEU A 75 6.55 -2.86 13.07
N PRO A 76 7.61 -3.45 12.47
CA PRO A 76 8.52 -2.68 11.60
C PRO A 76 7.82 -2.33 10.27
N ALA A 77 7.30 -1.13 10.20
CA ALA A 77 6.66 -0.58 9.01
C ALA A 77 7.02 0.91 8.83
N GLU A 78 7.32 1.32 7.60
CA GLU A 78 7.74 2.69 7.29
C GLU A 78 7.30 3.12 5.89
N ALA A 79 7.04 4.42 5.71
CA ALA A 79 6.80 5.01 4.40
C ALA A 79 8.12 5.56 3.81
N CYS A 80 8.40 5.22 2.56
CA CYS A 80 9.68 5.50 1.88
C CYS A 80 9.98 6.99 1.65
N HIS A 81 9.03 7.89 1.92
CA HIS A 81 9.17 9.33 1.71
C HIS A 81 9.37 10.16 2.99
N LEU A 82 9.50 9.52 4.15
CA LEU A 82 9.60 10.24 5.43
C LEU A 82 10.91 11.01 5.59
N ASN A 83 12.00 10.53 5.03
CA ASN A 83 13.25 11.26 5.01
C ASN A 83 13.24 12.31 3.89
N THR A 84 12.84 13.53 4.23
CA THR A 84 12.71 14.63 3.27
C THR A 84 14.05 15.04 2.66
N SER A 85 15.16 14.96 3.42
CA SER A 85 16.50 15.22 2.90
C SER A 85 16.88 14.21 1.82
N PHE A 86 16.65 12.92 2.07
CA PHE A 86 16.86 11.88 1.08
C PHE A 86 16.00 12.10 -0.17
N LEU A 87 14.69 12.32 0.01
CA LEU A 87 13.74 12.48 -1.09
C LEU A 87 14.11 13.68 -1.98
N THR A 88 14.41 14.82 -1.37
CA THR A 88 14.76 16.05 -2.10
C THR A 88 16.12 15.96 -2.79
N ALA A 89 17.14 15.38 -2.14
CA ALA A 89 18.44 15.16 -2.74
C ALA A 89 18.37 14.23 -3.97
N VAL A 90 17.73 13.07 -3.84
CA VAL A 90 17.58 12.14 -4.96
C VAL A 90 16.76 12.76 -6.10
N SER A 91 15.71 13.51 -5.79
CA SER A 91 14.90 14.20 -6.81
C SER A 91 15.68 15.26 -7.55
N ASN A 92 16.57 16.00 -6.86
CA ASN A 92 17.42 17.03 -7.44
C ASN A 92 18.57 16.47 -8.28
N ASP A 93 19.25 15.44 -7.76
CA ASP A 93 20.50 14.96 -8.35
C ASP A 93 20.27 13.91 -9.46
N TYR A 94 19.14 13.19 -9.40
CA TYR A 94 18.82 12.13 -10.38
C TYR A 94 17.51 12.39 -11.10
N GLN A 95 16.39 12.34 -10.44
CA GLN A 95 15.00 12.58 -10.87
C GLN A 95 14.06 12.00 -9.82
N PHE A 96 12.86 12.55 -9.67
CA PHE A 96 11.84 12.05 -8.73
C PHE A 96 11.44 10.59 -8.99
N GLU A 97 11.53 10.14 -10.24
CA GLU A 97 11.24 8.77 -10.66
C GLU A 97 12.15 7.74 -10.00
N LYS A 98 13.35 8.14 -9.58
CA LYS A 98 14.33 7.25 -8.91
C LYS A 98 14.24 7.26 -7.38
N ALA A 99 13.42 8.13 -6.80
CA ALA A 99 13.41 8.30 -5.36
C ALA A 99 13.09 7.01 -4.59
N TYR A 100 12.01 6.35 -4.94
CA TYR A 100 11.62 5.11 -4.25
C TYR A 100 12.48 3.91 -4.66
N GLU A 101 12.93 3.82 -5.90
CA GLU A 101 13.92 2.82 -6.35
C GLU A 101 15.16 2.85 -5.45
N ARG A 102 15.77 4.01 -5.28
CA ARG A 102 16.97 4.18 -4.44
C ARG A 102 16.69 3.90 -2.97
N TYR A 103 15.49 4.23 -2.49
CA TYR A 103 15.10 3.89 -1.12
C TYR A 103 15.06 2.37 -0.92
N ILE A 104 14.46 1.63 -1.84
CA ILE A 104 14.39 0.17 -1.79
C ILE A 104 15.79 -0.45 -1.87
N GLN A 105 16.66 0.05 -2.76
CA GLN A 105 18.06 -0.42 -2.87
C GLN A 105 18.87 -0.20 -1.58
N ALA A 106 18.60 0.90 -0.86
CA ALA A 106 19.34 1.24 0.35
C ALA A 106 18.83 0.52 1.62
N PHE A 107 17.51 0.34 1.74
CA PHE A 107 16.87 -0.08 2.98
C PHE A 107 16.07 -1.38 2.87
N GLY A 108 15.82 -1.88 1.67
CA GLY A 108 15.11 -3.13 1.43
C GLY A 108 15.98 -4.36 1.71
N CYS A 109 15.36 -5.42 2.21
CA CYS A 109 16.01 -6.70 2.45
C CYS A 109 15.13 -7.84 1.89
N GLU A 110 15.74 -8.94 1.45
CA GLU A 110 15.02 -10.15 1.04
C GLU A 110 13.98 -10.58 2.10
N GLY A 111 12.75 -10.83 1.65
CA GLY A 111 11.63 -11.22 2.49
C GLY A 111 10.85 -10.08 3.15
N ASP A 112 11.26 -8.82 2.94
CA ASP A 112 10.42 -7.66 3.24
C ASP A 112 9.21 -7.60 2.29
N ILE A 113 8.28 -6.68 2.55
CA ILE A 113 7.12 -6.43 1.68
C ILE A 113 7.12 -4.96 1.27
N LEU A 114 6.86 -4.69 0.00
CA LEU A 114 6.62 -3.35 -0.52
C LEU A 114 5.16 -3.19 -0.92
N ILE A 115 4.46 -2.24 -0.30
CA ILE A 115 3.10 -1.85 -0.68
C ILE A 115 3.16 -0.51 -1.40
N GLY A 116 2.76 -0.49 -2.67
CA GLY A 116 2.73 0.71 -3.50
C GLY A 116 1.31 1.15 -3.82
N LEU A 117 0.97 2.39 -3.48
CA LEU A 117 -0.34 2.99 -3.74
C LEU A 117 -0.27 3.93 -4.94
N SER A 118 -0.93 3.55 -6.04
CA SER A 118 -1.00 4.34 -7.27
C SER A 118 -2.38 4.20 -7.90
N THR A 119 -3.22 5.21 -7.80
CA THR A 119 -4.60 5.16 -8.33
C THR A 119 -4.65 4.88 -9.84
N SER A 120 -3.68 5.36 -10.61
CA SER A 120 -3.56 5.08 -12.04
C SER A 120 -2.82 3.76 -12.35
N GLY A 121 -2.03 3.26 -11.40
CA GLY A 121 -1.09 2.16 -11.64
C GLY A 121 0.05 2.50 -12.62
N ASN A 122 0.29 3.81 -12.90
CA ASN A 122 1.26 4.25 -13.92
C ASN A 122 2.32 5.21 -13.38
N SER A 123 2.41 5.39 -12.07
CA SER A 123 3.43 6.25 -11.45
C SER A 123 4.82 5.62 -11.61
N GLU A 124 5.69 6.24 -12.38
CA GLU A 124 6.99 5.70 -12.76
C GLU A 124 7.90 5.42 -11.55
N ASN A 125 7.92 6.31 -10.56
CA ASN A 125 8.70 6.12 -9.33
C ASN A 125 8.25 4.89 -8.53
N ILE A 126 6.95 4.55 -8.53
CA ILE A 126 6.41 3.36 -7.87
C ILE A 126 6.75 2.11 -8.68
N ILE A 127 6.62 2.17 -10.01
CA ILE A 127 6.99 1.05 -10.91
C ILE A 127 8.46 0.70 -10.72
N ARG A 128 9.37 1.68 -10.72
CA ARG A 128 10.81 1.48 -10.49
C ARG A 128 11.11 0.90 -9.11
N ALA A 129 10.38 1.34 -8.08
CA ALA A 129 10.50 0.75 -6.74
C ALA A 129 10.12 -0.74 -6.73
N PHE A 130 9.07 -1.12 -7.46
CA PHE A 130 8.64 -2.52 -7.60
C PHE A 130 9.67 -3.37 -8.35
N GLN A 131 10.25 -2.84 -9.43
CA GLN A 131 11.34 -3.50 -10.15
C GLN A 131 12.53 -3.75 -9.24
N ALA A 132 13.01 -2.73 -8.53
CA ALA A 132 14.10 -2.87 -7.57
C ALA A 132 13.76 -3.84 -6.42
N ALA A 133 12.51 -3.87 -5.96
CA ALA A 133 12.04 -4.80 -4.95
C ALA A 133 12.13 -6.25 -5.43
N GLN A 134 11.73 -6.53 -6.66
CA GLN A 134 11.81 -7.88 -7.24
C GLN A 134 13.26 -8.36 -7.38
N GLU A 135 14.19 -7.48 -7.78
CA GLU A 135 15.62 -7.82 -7.91
C GLU A 135 16.24 -8.35 -6.62
N ILE A 136 15.75 -7.87 -5.46
CA ILE A 136 16.22 -8.27 -4.12
C ILE A 136 15.22 -9.15 -3.36
N LYS A 137 14.25 -9.74 -4.06
CA LYS A 137 13.24 -10.68 -3.54
C LYS A 137 12.37 -10.11 -2.42
N ILE A 138 11.97 -8.88 -2.56
CA ILE A 138 10.91 -8.25 -1.77
C ILE A 138 9.58 -8.55 -2.46
N THR A 139 8.59 -9.02 -1.70
CA THR A 139 7.24 -9.26 -2.23
C THR A 139 6.50 -7.93 -2.43
N THR A 140 5.88 -7.78 -3.59
CA THR A 140 5.23 -6.53 -4.01
C THR A 140 3.72 -6.61 -3.96
N VAL A 141 3.07 -5.59 -3.40
CA VAL A 141 1.61 -5.47 -3.29
C VAL A 141 1.17 -4.13 -3.89
N GLY A 142 0.51 -4.16 -5.04
CA GLY A 142 0.01 -2.96 -5.71
C GLY A 142 -1.42 -2.63 -5.28
N PHE A 143 -1.66 -1.37 -4.89
CA PHE A 143 -2.98 -0.79 -4.67
C PHE A 143 -3.29 0.18 -5.80
N THR A 144 -4.29 -0.12 -6.62
CA THR A 144 -4.57 0.63 -7.86
C THR A 144 -6.06 0.88 -8.06
N GLY A 145 -6.40 1.61 -9.11
CA GLY A 145 -7.75 1.64 -9.67
C GLY A 145 -8.04 0.40 -10.51
N ASN A 146 -9.15 0.44 -11.24
CA ASN A 146 -9.74 -0.71 -11.94
C ASN A 146 -8.78 -1.40 -12.94
N SER A 147 -8.01 -0.62 -13.70
CA SER A 147 -7.14 -1.17 -14.76
C SER A 147 -5.86 -1.84 -14.26
N GLY A 148 -5.41 -1.51 -13.05
CA GLY A 148 -4.11 -1.90 -12.52
C GLY A 148 -2.92 -1.16 -13.15
N GLY A 149 -3.12 -0.51 -14.29
CA GLY A 149 -2.07 0.16 -15.04
C GLY A 149 -0.89 -0.76 -15.37
N LYS A 150 0.31 -0.18 -15.51
CA LYS A 150 1.56 -0.92 -15.70
C LYS A 150 2.02 -1.62 -14.42
N LEU A 151 1.63 -1.10 -13.25
CA LEU A 151 2.06 -1.62 -11.95
C LEU A 151 1.63 -3.08 -11.73
N LYS A 152 0.50 -3.49 -12.30
CA LYS A 152 0.03 -4.89 -12.24
C LYS A 152 1.04 -5.92 -12.73
N ASN A 153 1.92 -5.54 -13.68
CA ASN A 153 2.91 -6.45 -14.26
C ASN A 153 4.11 -6.68 -13.31
N TYR A 154 4.22 -5.88 -12.27
CA TYR A 154 5.30 -5.92 -11.27
C TYR A 154 4.78 -6.23 -9.87
N SER A 155 3.50 -6.55 -9.74
CA SER A 155 2.84 -6.83 -8.46
C SER A 155 2.62 -8.33 -8.29
N ASP A 156 3.13 -8.90 -7.19
CA ASP A 156 2.82 -10.27 -6.80
C ASP A 156 1.36 -10.39 -6.34
N PHE A 157 0.85 -9.33 -5.72
CA PHE A 157 -0.56 -9.17 -5.33
C PHE A 157 -1.09 -7.82 -5.81
N LEU A 158 -2.34 -7.78 -6.28
CA LEU A 158 -2.97 -6.56 -6.76
C LEU A 158 -4.33 -6.33 -6.10
N VAL A 159 -4.46 -5.19 -5.44
CA VAL A 159 -5.73 -4.65 -4.93
C VAL A 159 -6.23 -3.62 -5.94
N GLY A 160 -7.09 -4.05 -6.86
CA GLY A 160 -7.70 -3.19 -7.88
C GLY A 160 -9.08 -2.71 -7.44
N ILE A 161 -9.26 -1.41 -7.27
CA ILE A 161 -10.55 -0.82 -6.92
C ILE A 161 -11.39 -0.61 -8.18
N PRO A 162 -12.65 -1.07 -8.23
CA PRO A 162 -13.51 -0.96 -9.42
C PRO A 162 -14.04 0.47 -9.60
N SER A 163 -13.15 1.43 -9.82
CA SER A 163 -13.46 2.85 -10.04
C SER A 163 -12.37 3.54 -10.88
N GLU A 164 -12.75 4.59 -11.58
CA GLU A 164 -11.86 5.53 -12.28
C GLU A 164 -11.76 6.87 -11.51
N ASN A 165 -12.56 7.07 -10.47
CA ASN A 165 -12.55 8.28 -9.66
C ASN A 165 -11.46 8.20 -8.61
N VAL A 166 -10.42 9.04 -8.75
CA VAL A 166 -9.23 9.04 -7.88
C VAL A 166 -9.60 9.13 -6.39
N ALA A 167 -10.54 10.01 -6.03
CA ALA A 167 -10.96 10.18 -4.63
C ALA A 167 -11.59 8.88 -4.08
N ARG A 168 -12.48 8.28 -4.85
CA ARG A 168 -13.13 7.00 -4.48
C ARG A 168 -12.13 5.86 -4.36
N ILE A 169 -11.17 5.78 -5.29
CA ILE A 169 -10.08 4.79 -5.24
C ILE A 169 -9.28 4.97 -3.94
N GLN A 170 -8.86 6.18 -3.61
CA GLN A 170 -8.10 6.45 -2.38
C GLN A 170 -8.89 6.11 -1.12
N GLU A 171 -10.18 6.45 -1.04
CA GLU A 171 -11.03 6.07 0.09
C GLU A 171 -11.07 4.55 0.29
N MET A 172 -11.19 3.78 -0.79
CA MET A 172 -11.19 2.31 -0.72
C MET A 172 -9.79 1.74 -0.42
N HIS A 173 -8.71 2.35 -0.91
CA HIS A 173 -7.35 1.97 -0.51
C HIS A 173 -7.17 2.07 1.00
N LEU A 174 -7.65 3.16 1.61
CA LEU A 174 -7.56 3.34 3.05
C LEU A 174 -8.44 2.35 3.82
N LEU A 175 -9.67 2.12 3.36
CA LEU A 175 -10.57 1.11 3.95
C LEU A 175 -9.92 -0.27 3.96
N ILE A 176 -9.40 -0.72 2.82
CA ILE A 176 -8.76 -2.04 2.70
C ILE A 176 -7.46 -2.09 3.51
N GLY A 177 -6.68 -1.01 3.49
CA GLY A 177 -5.48 -0.89 4.31
C GLY A 177 -5.76 -1.06 5.80
N HIS A 178 -6.81 -0.41 6.32
CA HIS A 178 -7.26 -0.58 7.70
C HIS A 178 -7.70 -2.01 8.01
N ILE A 179 -8.45 -2.66 7.10
CA ILE A 179 -8.86 -4.05 7.26
C ILE A 179 -7.63 -4.96 7.37
N ILE A 180 -6.60 -4.75 6.54
CA ILE A 180 -5.35 -5.51 6.60
C ILE A 180 -4.62 -5.26 7.93
N CYS A 181 -4.48 -4.00 8.35
CA CYS A 181 -3.83 -3.65 9.62
C CYS A 181 -4.56 -4.30 10.81
N GLU A 182 -5.89 -4.24 10.87
CA GLU A 182 -6.70 -4.83 11.92
C GLU A 182 -6.53 -6.36 11.97
N ARG A 183 -6.59 -7.03 10.82
CA ARG A 183 -6.42 -8.48 10.74
C ARG A 183 -5.03 -8.92 11.18
N VAL A 184 -3.99 -8.23 10.72
CA VAL A 184 -2.59 -8.51 11.11
C VAL A 184 -2.43 -8.33 12.62
N GLU A 185 -2.96 -7.26 13.18
CA GLU A 185 -2.89 -6.99 14.61
C GLU A 185 -3.61 -8.07 15.41
N TYR A 186 -4.83 -8.44 15.02
CA TYR A 186 -5.61 -9.46 15.68
C TYR A 186 -4.97 -10.85 15.61
N GLU A 187 -4.45 -11.25 14.45
CA GLU A 187 -3.81 -12.55 14.27
C GLU A 187 -2.45 -12.69 14.98
N LEU A 188 -1.75 -11.58 15.24
CA LEU A 188 -0.48 -11.59 15.96
C LEU A 188 -0.65 -11.42 17.49
N PHE A 189 -1.68 -10.70 17.93
CA PHE A 189 -1.81 -10.21 19.31
C PHE A 189 -3.22 -10.39 19.89
N GLY A 190 -4.24 -10.72 19.09
CA GLY A 190 -5.59 -11.04 19.56
C GLY A 190 -5.56 -12.35 20.40
N LYS A 191 -6.28 -12.30 21.53
CA LYS A 191 -6.47 -13.48 22.41
C LYS A 191 -7.68 -14.27 21.96
#